data_cb097baf859909f97a71e48c5b003146
#
_entry.id   cb097baf859909f97a71e48c5b003146
#
_cell.length_a   1.000
_cell.length_b   1.000
_cell.length_c   1.000
_cell.angle_alpha   90.00
_cell.angle_beta   90.00
_cell.angle_gamma   90.00
#
_symmetry.space_group_name_H-M   'P 1'
#
loop_
_entity.id
_entity.type
_entity.pdbx_description
1 polymer ?
#
loop_
_entity_poly.entity_id
_entity_poly.type
_entity_poly.pdbx_seq_one_letter_code
_entity_poly.pdbx_strand_id
1 'polypeptide(L)'
;MPSRRTTARGFALLVLLLVTLTAGASAAPPTKIVFPVLGTVTYSDDFGEARAGGAHQGIDMIAPKRSLALAAEAGKVEFWSRSATAGCMLYLHGQSGTDYYYIHLNNDRTLQNDNRGKCVAGTAYARKLKDGAKVVAGQVIGYVGDSGDANGIHAHLHFELHPGRKSAVDPYPWLQKASRLLFAAPRGMPFTLDLRGTVVAVGDDGNLQMKLTTVNAWPMRQKQAKLKRRLLVSVPVDATVQQVPRIGAPGTPVDLSTAKPGQQVDVWTATAPTTLRAQRGDDNMLSASLISLVVPGGR
;
A
#
# COMPACT_ATOMS: atom_id res chain seq x y z
N MET A 1 9.45 87.70 -39.08
CA MET A 1 8.61 86.47 -38.79
C MET A 1 9.50 85.39 -38.33
N PRO A 2 9.44 84.96 -37.02
CA PRO A 2 10.31 83.95 -36.48
C PRO A 2 9.63 82.54 -36.55
N SER A 3 10.42 81.57 -37.01
CA SER A 3 10.04 80.16 -37.15
C SER A 3 10.02 79.44 -35.77
N ARG A 4 8.93 78.79 -35.48
CA ARG A 4 8.80 77.95 -34.29
C ARG A 4 9.49 76.60 -34.52
N ARG A 5 10.52 76.30 -33.74
CA ARG A 5 11.09 74.94 -33.63
C ARG A 5 10.30 74.13 -32.62
N THR A 6 9.68 73.06 -33.05
CA THR A 6 9.04 72.03 -32.24
C THR A 6 10.09 71.00 -31.80
N THR A 7 10.37 70.94 -30.56
CA THR A 7 11.20 69.86 -29.91
C THR A 7 10.31 68.68 -29.60
N ALA A 8 10.49 67.57 -30.30
CA ALA A 8 9.90 66.27 -29.91
C ALA A 8 10.66 65.65 -28.76
N ARG A 9 10.02 65.50 -27.62
CA ARG A 9 10.54 64.70 -26.47
C ARG A 9 10.19 63.23 -26.68
N GLY A 10 11.19 62.41 -27.02
CA GLY A 10 11.06 60.97 -27.06
C GLY A 10 10.97 60.42 -25.65
N PHE A 11 9.86 59.75 -25.33
CA PHE A 11 9.72 58.94 -24.12
C PHE A 11 10.31 57.56 -24.41
N ALA A 12 11.45 57.25 -23.81
CA ALA A 12 11.99 55.88 -23.80
C ALA A 12 11.25 55.07 -22.75
N LEU A 13 10.44 54.12 -23.19
CA LEU A 13 9.75 53.16 -22.32
C LEU A 13 10.75 52.05 -21.92
N LEU A 14 11.27 52.10 -20.70
CA LEU A 14 12.13 51.07 -20.13
C LEU A 14 11.25 49.91 -19.72
N VAL A 15 11.17 48.83 -20.52
CA VAL A 15 10.49 47.60 -20.17
C VAL A 15 11.41 46.82 -19.23
N LEU A 16 11.11 46.88 -17.94
CA LEU A 16 11.79 46.06 -16.92
C LEU A 16 11.26 44.61 -16.98
N LEU A 17 12.04 43.71 -17.60
CA LEU A 17 11.73 42.29 -17.66
C LEU A 17 11.98 41.67 -16.25
N LEU A 18 10.93 41.52 -15.44
CA LEU A 18 10.99 40.78 -14.17
C LEU A 18 11.16 39.29 -14.49
N VAL A 19 12.39 38.80 -14.49
CA VAL A 19 12.65 37.35 -14.47
C VAL A 19 12.35 36.85 -13.07
N THR A 20 11.15 36.32 -12.83
CA THR A 20 10.84 35.58 -11.61
C THR A 20 11.60 34.26 -11.65
N LEU A 21 12.73 34.16 -10.97
CA LEU A 21 13.32 32.87 -10.62
C LEU A 21 12.33 32.15 -9.69
N THR A 22 11.55 31.23 -10.25
CA THR A 22 10.88 30.23 -9.44
C THR A 22 11.96 29.32 -8.87
N ALA A 23 12.39 29.58 -7.63
CA ALA A 23 13.19 28.64 -6.86
C ALA A 23 12.38 27.33 -6.84
N GLY A 24 12.84 26.30 -7.56
CA GLY A 24 12.25 24.99 -7.52
C GLY A 24 12.25 24.52 -6.06
N ALA A 25 11.07 24.45 -5.43
CA ALA A 25 10.93 23.91 -4.10
C ALA A 25 11.60 22.54 -4.12
N SER A 26 12.63 22.34 -3.32
CA SER A 26 13.23 21.02 -3.11
C SER A 26 12.12 20.12 -2.57
N ALA A 27 11.73 19.12 -3.35
CA ALA A 27 10.67 18.21 -2.97
C ALA A 27 11.08 17.54 -1.65
N ALA A 28 10.34 17.84 -0.58
CA ALA A 28 10.52 17.14 0.68
C ALA A 28 9.94 15.73 0.54
N PRO A 29 10.59 14.71 1.10
CA PRO A 29 10.04 13.35 1.08
C PRO A 29 8.66 13.36 1.76
N PRO A 30 7.73 12.48 1.34
CA PRO A 30 6.40 12.45 1.93
C PRO A 30 6.49 12.10 3.41
N THR A 31 5.62 12.70 4.21
CA THR A 31 5.57 12.43 5.66
C THR A 31 5.12 11.01 5.97
N LYS A 32 4.38 10.38 5.07
CA LYS A 32 3.84 9.02 5.22
C LYS A 32 3.62 8.35 3.88
N ILE A 33 4.05 7.10 3.78
CA ILE A 33 3.85 6.24 2.60
C ILE A 33 2.88 5.10 2.91
N VAL A 34 2.39 4.42 1.85
CA VAL A 34 1.78 3.10 1.98
C VAL A 34 2.91 2.08 2.03
N PHE A 35 2.80 1.10 2.93
CA PHE A 35 3.76 0.01 3.06
C PHE A 35 3.82 -0.77 1.74
N PRO A 36 5.00 -0.92 1.11
CA PRO A 36 5.10 -1.30 -0.30
C PRO A 36 4.81 -2.78 -0.60
N VAL A 37 4.52 -3.61 0.41
CA VAL A 37 4.14 -5.02 0.23
C VAL A 37 2.87 -5.33 1.02
N LEU A 38 1.92 -6.02 0.39
CA LEU A 38 0.72 -6.52 1.07
C LEU A 38 1.02 -7.85 1.78
N GLY A 39 0.69 -7.95 3.05
CA GLY A 39 0.78 -9.19 3.82
C GLY A 39 1.93 -9.23 4.82
N THR A 40 2.37 -10.45 5.14
CA THR A 40 3.45 -10.68 6.10
C THR A 40 4.80 -10.38 5.47
N VAL A 41 5.58 -9.52 6.11
CA VAL A 41 6.91 -9.11 5.69
C VAL A 41 7.83 -9.10 6.90
N THR A 42 9.01 -9.68 6.74
CA THR A 42 10.11 -9.58 7.72
C THR A 42 11.19 -8.68 7.13
N TYR A 43 11.65 -7.69 7.89
CA TYR A 43 12.70 -6.75 7.49
C TYR A 43 13.38 -6.17 8.73
N SER A 44 14.59 -5.74 8.58
CA SER A 44 15.40 -5.00 9.56
C SER A 44 15.94 -3.74 8.92
N ASP A 45 16.60 -2.92 9.70
CA ASP A 45 17.40 -1.81 9.18
C ASP A 45 18.75 -2.37 8.71
N ASP A 46 18.82 -2.61 7.40
CA ASP A 46 20.02 -3.10 6.71
C ASP A 46 20.54 -2.09 5.66
N PHE A 47 20.03 -0.84 5.72
CA PHE A 47 20.53 0.26 4.90
C PHE A 47 22.01 0.55 5.22
N GLY A 48 22.83 0.68 4.18
CA GLY A 48 24.27 0.98 4.33
C GLY A 48 25.14 -0.23 4.68
N GLU A 49 24.57 -1.42 4.88
CA GLU A 49 25.37 -2.64 5.07
C GLU A 49 26.32 -2.90 3.87
N ALA A 50 27.51 -3.38 4.15
CA ALA A 50 28.47 -3.69 3.10
C ALA A 50 28.01 -4.89 2.26
N ARG A 51 27.91 -4.72 0.96
CA ARG A 51 27.56 -5.74 -0.05
C ARG A 51 28.68 -5.83 -1.10
N ALA A 52 28.70 -6.89 -1.90
CA ALA A 52 29.69 -7.05 -2.96
C ALA A 52 29.68 -5.89 -3.97
N GLY A 53 28.55 -5.25 -4.20
CA GLY A 53 28.37 -4.12 -5.12
C GLY A 53 28.51 -2.73 -4.49
N GLY A 54 28.85 -2.61 -3.19
CA GLY A 54 28.91 -1.36 -2.45
C GLY A 54 28.03 -1.37 -1.20
N ALA A 55 27.70 -0.20 -0.68
CA ALA A 55 26.77 -0.08 0.43
C ALA A 55 25.32 -0.39 -0.01
N HIS A 56 24.56 -1.11 0.81
CA HIS A 56 23.17 -1.42 0.57
C HIS A 56 22.32 -0.13 0.49
N GLN A 57 21.64 0.10 -0.62
CA GLN A 57 20.95 1.37 -0.88
C GLN A 57 19.45 1.35 -0.57
N GLY A 58 18.96 0.27 0.04
CA GLY A 58 17.56 0.07 0.36
C GLY A 58 17.35 -0.75 1.61
N ILE A 59 16.14 -1.30 1.74
CA ILE A 59 15.77 -2.28 2.78
C ILE A 59 15.29 -3.55 2.08
N ASP A 60 15.83 -4.70 2.48
CA ASP A 60 15.40 -6.01 1.98
C ASP A 60 14.18 -6.51 2.75
N MET A 61 13.05 -6.50 2.07
CA MET A 61 11.73 -6.82 2.64
C MET A 61 11.34 -8.25 2.28
N ILE A 62 11.68 -9.22 3.13
CA ILE A 62 11.42 -10.64 2.89
C ILE A 62 9.92 -10.90 2.94
N ALA A 63 9.38 -11.45 1.87
CA ALA A 63 7.96 -11.78 1.73
C ALA A 63 7.79 -13.04 0.86
N PRO A 64 6.66 -13.75 0.99
CA PRO A 64 6.39 -14.88 0.12
C PRO A 64 6.45 -14.48 -1.37
N LYS A 65 7.01 -15.35 -2.21
CA LYS A 65 7.07 -15.14 -3.66
C LYS A 65 5.69 -14.79 -4.21
N ARG A 66 5.63 -13.80 -5.12
CA ARG A 66 4.42 -13.22 -5.70
C ARG A 66 3.51 -12.48 -4.72
N SER A 67 3.98 -12.13 -3.52
CA SER A 67 3.29 -11.13 -2.69
C SER A 67 3.07 -9.85 -3.51
N LEU A 68 1.95 -9.16 -3.26
CA LEU A 68 1.61 -7.96 -4.02
C LEU A 68 2.50 -6.80 -3.62
N ALA A 69 3.23 -6.24 -4.58
CA ALA A 69 3.93 -4.98 -4.42
C ALA A 69 2.96 -3.82 -4.67
N LEU A 70 2.93 -2.86 -3.74
CA LEU A 70 1.98 -1.74 -3.72
C LEU A 70 2.70 -0.42 -3.96
N ALA A 71 2.07 0.49 -4.68
CA ALA A 71 2.57 1.85 -4.84
C ALA A 71 2.64 2.56 -3.48
N ALA A 72 3.85 2.93 -3.06
CA ALA A 72 4.09 3.62 -1.79
C ALA A 72 3.42 5.01 -1.76
N GLU A 73 3.29 5.64 -2.91
CA GLU A 73 2.69 6.95 -3.13
C GLU A 73 1.91 6.96 -4.45
N ALA A 74 1.09 7.96 -4.69
CA ALA A 74 0.55 8.24 -6.01
C ALA A 74 1.67 8.79 -6.91
N GLY A 75 1.70 8.36 -8.18
CA GLY A 75 2.78 8.74 -9.08
C GLY A 75 2.64 8.16 -10.47
N LYS A 76 3.77 8.08 -11.16
CA LYS A 76 3.91 7.47 -12.49
C LYS A 76 4.91 6.32 -12.40
N VAL A 77 4.58 5.16 -12.96
CA VAL A 77 5.50 4.01 -12.97
C VAL A 77 6.34 3.99 -14.24
N GLU A 78 7.57 3.48 -14.11
CA GLU A 78 8.47 3.17 -15.20
C GLU A 78 9.00 1.74 -15.03
N PHE A 79 8.88 0.90 -16.08
CA PHE A 79 9.37 -0.46 -16.08
C PHE A 79 10.85 -0.49 -16.43
N TRP A 80 11.62 -1.24 -15.65
CA TRP A 80 13.05 -1.36 -15.89
C TRP A 80 13.51 -2.82 -15.83
N SER A 81 14.30 -3.24 -16.81
CA SER A 81 14.81 -4.62 -16.90
C SER A 81 16.21 -4.70 -17.54
N ARG A 82 16.98 -3.60 -17.46
CA ARG A 82 18.29 -3.51 -18.12
C ARG A 82 19.46 -3.86 -17.21
N SER A 83 19.23 -4.06 -15.92
CA SER A 83 20.25 -4.45 -14.95
C SER A 83 20.17 -5.94 -14.67
N ALA A 84 21.27 -6.67 -14.89
CA ALA A 84 21.36 -8.07 -14.53
C ALA A 84 21.30 -8.27 -13.01
N THR A 85 21.84 -7.33 -12.23
CA THR A 85 21.82 -7.33 -10.76
C THR A 85 20.42 -7.07 -10.23
N ALA A 86 19.76 -5.99 -10.66
CA ALA A 86 18.42 -5.66 -10.18
C ALA A 86 17.32 -6.59 -10.71
N GLY A 87 17.56 -7.28 -11.81
CA GLY A 87 16.57 -8.13 -12.45
C GLY A 87 15.37 -7.36 -12.98
N CYS A 88 14.17 -7.83 -12.69
CA CYS A 88 12.95 -7.10 -12.96
C CYS A 88 12.72 -6.03 -11.90
N MET A 89 12.72 -4.76 -12.29
CA MET A 89 12.48 -3.66 -11.38
C MET A 89 11.48 -2.65 -11.95
N LEU A 90 10.97 -1.79 -11.09
CA LEU A 90 10.04 -0.74 -11.40
C LEU A 90 10.42 0.52 -10.62
N TYR A 91 10.45 1.66 -11.31
CA TYR A 91 10.49 2.96 -10.67
C TYR A 91 9.07 3.48 -10.45
N LEU A 92 8.80 4.03 -9.29
CA LEU A 92 7.62 4.85 -9.01
C LEU A 92 8.08 6.30 -8.80
N HIS A 93 7.82 7.16 -9.76
CA HIS A 93 8.04 8.59 -9.68
C HIS A 93 6.88 9.21 -8.89
N GLY A 94 7.07 9.41 -7.60
CA GLY A 94 6.05 9.90 -6.68
C GLY A 94 5.70 11.38 -6.92
N GLN A 95 4.48 11.75 -6.56
CA GLN A 95 4.00 13.14 -6.68
C GLN A 95 4.74 14.11 -5.78
N SER A 96 5.32 13.62 -4.66
CA SER A 96 6.20 14.41 -3.77
C SER A 96 7.54 14.78 -4.42
N GLY A 97 7.87 14.24 -5.61
CA GLY A 97 9.20 14.33 -6.21
C GLY A 97 10.18 13.29 -5.66
N THR A 98 9.71 12.32 -4.89
CA THR A 98 10.49 11.18 -4.43
C THR A 98 10.34 10.02 -5.41
N ASP A 99 11.46 9.42 -5.83
CA ASP A 99 11.43 8.17 -6.58
C ASP A 99 11.56 6.99 -5.62
N TYR A 100 10.81 5.93 -5.91
CA TYR A 100 10.83 4.66 -5.18
C TYR A 100 11.25 3.55 -6.14
N TYR A 101 12.24 2.75 -5.76
CA TYR A 101 12.71 1.65 -6.56
C TYR A 101 12.21 0.33 -5.96
N TYR A 102 11.59 -0.47 -6.81
CA TYR A 102 11.07 -1.80 -6.51
C TYR A 102 11.91 -2.81 -7.28
N ILE A 103 12.82 -3.48 -6.61
CA ILE A 103 13.87 -4.31 -7.19
C ILE A 103 13.60 -5.78 -6.87
N HIS A 104 14.13 -6.71 -7.66
CA HIS A 104 13.96 -8.17 -7.59
C HIS A 104 12.50 -8.61 -7.75
N LEU A 105 11.71 -7.89 -8.56
CA LEU A 105 10.35 -8.31 -8.87
C LEU A 105 10.34 -9.68 -9.55
N ASN A 106 9.20 -10.36 -9.48
CA ASN A 106 9.08 -11.75 -9.91
C ASN A 106 9.39 -11.96 -11.39
N ASN A 107 10.19 -13.01 -11.69
CA ASN A 107 10.46 -13.50 -13.04
C ASN A 107 10.09 -14.99 -13.22
N ASP A 108 9.26 -15.54 -12.33
CA ASP A 108 8.84 -16.93 -12.39
C ASP A 108 7.41 -17.07 -12.83
N ARG A 109 7.11 -18.17 -13.54
CA ARG A 109 5.74 -18.53 -13.93
C ARG A 109 5.00 -19.27 -12.83
N THR A 110 5.72 -19.95 -11.96
CA THR A 110 5.18 -20.71 -10.82
C THR A 110 5.60 -20.09 -9.47
N LEU A 111 5.32 -20.76 -8.38
CA LEU A 111 5.85 -20.40 -7.06
C LEU A 111 7.26 -20.95 -6.82
N GLN A 112 7.75 -21.80 -7.72
CA GLN A 112 9.12 -22.28 -7.71
C GLN A 112 10.05 -21.24 -8.38
N ASN A 113 11.35 -21.32 -8.10
CA ASN A 113 12.36 -20.52 -8.80
C ASN A 113 12.64 -21.15 -10.17
N ASP A 114 11.78 -20.87 -11.15
CA ASP A 114 11.89 -21.45 -12.49
C ASP A 114 12.51 -20.49 -13.53
N ASN A 115 12.62 -19.22 -13.24
CA ASN A 115 13.22 -18.17 -14.10
C ASN A 115 12.65 -18.15 -15.55
N ARG A 116 11.41 -18.69 -15.77
CA ARG A 116 10.79 -18.81 -17.08
C ARG A 116 9.91 -17.64 -17.47
N GLY A 117 9.66 -16.75 -16.54
CA GLY A 117 8.92 -15.51 -16.76
C GLY A 117 9.81 -14.42 -17.35
N LYS A 118 9.18 -13.32 -17.72
CA LYS A 118 9.83 -12.09 -18.19
C LYS A 118 9.43 -10.92 -17.33
N CYS A 119 10.19 -9.82 -17.38
CA CYS A 119 9.83 -8.56 -16.73
C CYS A 119 8.67 -7.87 -17.48
N VAL A 120 7.48 -8.47 -17.41
CA VAL A 120 6.28 -8.01 -18.11
C VAL A 120 5.07 -8.01 -17.18
N ALA A 121 3.98 -7.34 -17.62
CA ALA A 121 2.71 -7.34 -16.91
C ALA A 121 2.16 -8.77 -16.73
N GLY A 122 1.70 -9.09 -15.52
CA GLY A 122 1.24 -10.42 -15.14
C GLY A 122 2.31 -11.35 -14.57
N THR A 123 3.60 -11.02 -14.77
CA THR A 123 4.74 -11.76 -14.18
C THR A 123 5.48 -10.91 -13.13
N ALA A 124 6.15 -9.86 -13.54
CA ALA A 124 6.84 -8.90 -12.66
C ALA A 124 5.90 -7.77 -12.23
N TYR A 125 5.19 -7.21 -13.19
CA TYR A 125 4.31 -6.05 -12.99
C TYR A 125 2.85 -6.49 -12.93
N ALA A 126 2.01 -5.68 -12.29
CA ALA A 126 0.58 -5.96 -12.16
C ALA A 126 -0.08 -6.19 -13.54
N ARG A 127 -0.98 -7.17 -13.65
CA ARG A 127 -1.50 -7.71 -14.91
C ARG A 127 -1.96 -6.67 -15.94
N LYS A 128 -2.57 -5.58 -15.51
CA LYS A 128 -3.10 -4.52 -16.38
C LYS A 128 -2.29 -3.23 -16.35
N LEU A 129 -1.16 -3.24 -15.62
CA LEU A 129 -0.29 -2.08 -15.52
C LEU A 129 0.47 -1.91 -16.83
N LYS A 130 0.55 -0.68 -17.31
CA LYS A 130 1.34 -0.29 -18.48
C LYS A 130 2.52 0.56 -18.03
N ASP A 131 3.61 0.47 -18.76
CA ASP A 131 4.73 1.40 -18.59
C ASP A 131 4.27 2.85 -18.76
N GLY A 132 4.78 3.74 -17.95
CA GLY A 132 4.38 5.15 -17.91
C GLY A 132 2.98 5.43 -17.31
N ALA A 133 2.27 4.42 -16.80
CA ALA A 133 0.93 4.61 -16.23
C ALA A 133 0.97 5.42 -14.92
N LYS A 134 -0.05 6.26 -14.72
CA LYS A 134 -0.32 6.87 -13.42
C LYS A 134 -0.96 5.85 -12.48
N VAL A 135 -0.52 5.86 -11.23
CA VAL A 135 -1.02 4.99 -10.16
C VAL A 135 -1.41 5.80 -8.93
N VAL A 136 -2.31 5.27 -8.13
CA VAL A 136 -2.67 5.83 -6.82
C VAL A 136 -1.92 5.09 -5.70
N ALA A 137 -1.73 5.73 -4.56
CA ALA A 137 -1.15 5.09 -3.39
C ALA A 137 -1.92 3.81 -3.01
N GLY A 138 -1.20 2.72 -2.72
CA GLY A 138 -1.78 1.40 -2.40
C GLY A 138 -2.23 0.58 -3.59
N GLN A 139 -2.14 1.10 -4.83
CA GLN A 139 -2.43 0.31 -6.02
C GLN A 139 -1.40 -0.80 -6.19
N VAL A 140 -1.86 -2.01 -6.59
CA VAL A 140 -0.95 -3.10 -6.95
C VAL A 140 -0.17 -2.72 -8.20
N ILE A 141 1.17 -2.74 -8.12
CA ILE A 141 2.06 -2.37 -9.22
C ILE A 141 2.96 -3.52 -9.68
N GLY A 142 3.17 -4.54 -8.84
CA GLY A 142 4.00 -5.68 -9.19
C GLY A 142 3.87 -6.84 -8.21
N TYR A 143 4.80 -7.76 -8.33
CA TYR A 143 4.87 -8.97 -7.52
C TYR A 143 6.28 -9.16 -6.99
N VAL A 144 6.42 -9.43 -5.70
CA VAL A 144 7.70 -9.76 -5.04
C VAL A 144 8.28 -11.03 -5.65
N GLY A 145 9.57 -11.05 -5.89
CA GLY A 145 10.29 -12.18 -6.46
C GLY A 145 11.72 -12.34 -5.95
N ASP A 146 12.56 -12.84 -6.82
CA ASP A 146 13.97 -13.09 -6.58
C ASP A 146 14.80 -12.95 -7.88
N SER A 147 14.33 -12.11 -8.81
CA SER A 147 15.06 -11.89 -10.06
C SER A 147 16.38 -11.15 -9.85
N GLY A 148 17.27 -11.25 -10.81
CA GLY A 148 18.59 -10.61 -10.74
C GLY A 148 19.55 -11.41 -9.84
N ASP A 149 20.35 -10.73 -9.05
CA ASP A 149 21.32 -11.34 -8.12
C ASP A 149 20.67 -11.94 -6.86
N ALA A 150 19.36 -11.67 -6.66
CA ALA A 150 18.54 -12.36 -5.66
C ALA A 150 18.15 -13.78 -6.08
N ASN A 151 18.49 -14.22 -7.29
CA ASN A 151 18.13 -15.54 -7.80
C ASN A 151 18.74 -16.66 -6.94
N GLY A 152 17.89 -17.56 -6.44
CA GLY A 152 18.32 -18.69 -5.62
C GLY A 152 18.39 -18.40 -4.11
N ILE A 153 18.09 -17.19 -3.67
CA ILE A 153 17.87 -16.86 -2.25
C ILE A 153 16.36 -16.70 -1.98
N HIS A 154 15.99 -16.33 -0.76
CA HIS A 154 14.58 -16.09 -0.43
C HIS A 154 14.01 -14.88 -1.17
N ALA A 155 12.75 -14.99 -1.61
CA ALA A 155 12.07 -13.90 -2.27
C ALA A 155 11.94 -12.70 -1.35
N HIS A 156 12.27 -11.52 -1.87
CA HIS A 156 12.17 -10.25 -1.16
C HIS A 156 11.92 -9.10 -2.13
N LEU A 157 11.45 -8.00 -1.60
CA LEU A 157 11.46 -6.72 -2.28
C LEU A 157 12.63 -5.92 -1.73
N HIS A 158 13.65 -5.62 -2.55
CA HIS A 158 14.59 -4.57 -2.24
C HIS A 158 13.94 -3.23 -2.58
N PHE A 159 13.78 -2.38 -1.55
CA PHE A 159 13.03 -1.13 -1.66
C PHE A 159 13.91 0.06 -1.33
N GLU A 160 14.03 0.98 -2.28
CA GLU A 160 14.81 2.21 -2.13
C GLU A 160 13.92 3.46 -2.13
N LEU A 161 14.41 4.51 -1.47
CA LEU A 161 13.78 5.83 -1.36
C LEU A 161 14.75 6.91 -1.83
N HIS A 162 14.39 7.66 -2.87
CA HIS A 162 15.22 8.69 -3.51
C HIS A 162 14.53 10.05 -3.51
N PRO A 163 14.59 10.84 -2.40
CA PRO A 163 13.97 12.15 -2.33
C PRO A 163 14.60 13.13 -3.32
N GLY A 164 13.77 13.87 -4.04
CA GLY A 164 14.22 14.82 -5.06
C GLY A 164 14.97 14.15 -6.22
N ARG A 165 14.80 12.83 -6.42
CA ARG A 165 15.47 12.02 -7.46
C ARG A 165 16.99 12.02 -7.32
N LYS A 166 17.47 12.06 -6.09
CA LYS A 166 18.90 12.08 -5.75
C LYS A 166 19.34 10.72 -5.22
N SER A 167 20.42 10.69 -4.45
CA SER A 167 20.92 9.47 -3.80
C SER A 167 19.87 8.85 -2.89
N ALA A 168 19.93 7.54 -2.73
CA ALA A 168 19.10 6.82 -1.78
C ALA A 168 19.29 7.35 -0.36
N VAL A 169 18.22 7.36 0.38
CA VAL A 169 18.22 7.58 1.83
C VAL A 169 17.64 6.34 2.50
N ASP A 170 17.99 6.11 3.77
CA ASP A 170 17.49 4.99 4.54
C ASP A 170 15.95 4.96 4.55
N PRO A 171 15.29 3.93 3.97
CA PRO A 171 13.82 3.83 3.94
C PRO A 171 13.21 3.41 5.29
N TYR A 172 14.01 2.85 6.21
CA TYR A 172 13.51 2.19 7.42
C TYR A 172 12.59 3.09 8.27
N PRO A 173 12.92 4.38 8.54
CA PRO A 173 12.03 5.26 9.31
C PRO A 173 10.66 5.48 8.66
N TRP A 174 10.59 5.47 7.31
CA TRP A 174 9.31 5.57 6.56
C TRP A 174 8.53 4.27 6.63
N LEU A 175 9.20 3.12 6.47
CA LEU A 175 8.58 1.80 6.56
C LEU A 175 7.96 1.55 7.93
N GLN A 176 8.60 2.00 9.01
CA GLN A 176 8.07 1.90 10.38
C GLN A 176 6.76 2.67 10.56
N LYS A 177 6.61 3.82 9.90
CA LYS A 177 5.44 4.71 9.97
C LYS A 177 4.43 4.46 8.83
N ALA A 178 4.75 3.58 7.88
CA ALA A 178 3.94 3.33 6.69
C ALA A 178 2.54 2.80 7.03
N SER A 179 1.55 3.23 6.25
CA SER A 179 0.19 2.71 6.35
C SER A 179 0.12 1.31 5.76
N ARG A 180 -0.21 0.30 6.57
CA ARG A 180 -0.42 -1.07 6.10
C ARG A 180 -1.86 -1.29 5.70
N LEU A 181 -2.09 -1.87 4.52
CA LEU A 181 -3.41 -2.17 4.00
C LEU A 181 -3.91 -3.54 4.49
N LEU A 182 -5.22 -3.70 4.68
CA LEU A 182 -5.89 -4.97 4.92
C LEU A 182 -6.12 -5.76 3.63
N PHE A 183 -6.27 -5.06 2.53
CA PHE A 183 -6.43 -5.61 1.18
C PHE A 183 -6.04 -4.55 0.15
N ALA A 184 -5.84 -4.97 -1.10
CA ALA A 184 -5.56 -4.05 -2.19
C ALA A 184 -6.53 -4.30 -3.34
N ALA A 185 -7.25 -3.28 -3.76
CA ALA A 185 -8.21 -3.33 -4.86
C ALA A 185 -8.24 -2.00 -5.63
N PRO A 186 -8.66 -2.01 -6.91
CA PRO A 186 -8.92 -0.78 -7.64
C PRO A 186 -9.93 0.11 -6.92
N ARG A 187 -9.70 1.42 -6.95
CA ARG A 187 -10.64 2.39 -6.36
C ARG A 187 -12.03 2.23 -6.96
N GLY A 188 -13.07 2.27 -6.12
CA GLY A 188 -14.47 2.12 -6.49
C GLY A 188 -14.91 0.68 -6.76
N MET A 189 -14.01 -0.30 -6.79
CA MET A 189 -14.39 -1.71 -6.91
C MET A 189 -15.22 -2.13 -5.70
N PRO A 190 -16.37 -2.79 -5.86
CA PRO A 190 -17.09 -3.37 -4.74
C PRO A 190 -16.24 -4.42 -4.02
N PHE A 191 -16.26 -4.40 -2.70
CA PHE A 191 -15.57 -5.38 -1.86
C PHE A 191 -16.43 -5.83 -0.69
N THR A 192 -16.12 -7.01 -0.18
CA THR A 192 -16.62 -7.57 1.08
C THR A 192 -15.45 -8.22 1.80
N LEU A 193 -15.39 -8.08 3.13
CA LEU A 193 -14.37 -8.71 3.96
C LEU A 193 -15.00 -9.72 4.91
N ASP A 194 -14.29 -10.83 5.12
CA ASP A 194 -14.44 -11.74 6.27
C ASP A 194 -13.28 -11.42 7.24
N LEU A 195 -13.60 -10.87 8.40
CA LEU A 195 -12.68 -10.39 9.43
C LEU A 195 -12.77 -11.32 10.63
N ARG A 196 -11.67 -12.02 10.95
CA ARG A 196 -11.62 -12.94 12.08
C ARG A 196 -10.67 -12.45 13.16
N GLY A 197 -11.10 -12.63 14.39
CA GLY A 197 -10.31 -12.20 15.52
C GLY A 197 -10.99 -12.42 16.85
N THR A 198 -10.74 -11.53 17.80
CA THR A 198 -11.37 -11.55 19.12
C THR A 198 -11.98 -10.19 19.44
N VAL A 199 -13.09 -10.19 20.11
CA VAL A 199 -13.74 -9.01 20.68
C VAL A 199 -12.78 -8.31 21.63
N VAL A 200 -12.65 -7.01 21.54
CA VAL A 200 -11.96 -6.16 22.51
C VAL A 200 -13.00 -5.46 23.38
N ALA A 201 -13.97 -4.80 22.76
CA ALA A 201 -15.07 -4.12 23.42
C ALA A 201 -16.22 -3.90 22.43
N VAL A 202 -17.41 -3.66 22.95
CA VAL A 202 -18.52 -3.00 22.24
C VAL A 202 -18.61 -1.60 22.83
N GLY A 203 -18.55 -0.57 21.98
CA GLY A 203 -18.66 0.82 22.39
C GLY A 203 -20.09 1.22 22.72
N ASP A 204 -20.26 2.31 23.47
CA ASP A 204 -21.59 2.88 23.78
C ASP A 204 -22.32 3.35 22.51
N ASP A 205 -21.59 3.60 21.43
CA ASP A 205 -22.08 3.91 20.08
C ASP A 205 -22.51 2.65 19.29
N GLY A 206 -22.46 1.46 19.91
CA GLY A 206 -22.81 0.19 19.29
C GLY A 206 -21.76 -0.37 18.34
N ASN A 207 -20.58 0.26 18.19
CA ASN A 207 -19.53 -0.23 17.32
C ASN A 207 -18.73 -1.36 17.98
N LEU A 208 -18.25 -2.32 17.15
CA LEU A 208 -17.43 -3.43 17.60
C LEU A 208 -15.94 -3.11 17.46
N GLN A 209 -15.23 -3.06 18.58
CA GLN A 209 -13.77 -3.06 18.58
C GLN A 209 -13.25 -4.49 18.64
N MET A 210 -12.43 -4.89 17.66
CA MET A 210 -11.87 -6.23 17.60
C MET A 210 -10.35 -6.23 17.44
N LYS A 211 -9.69 -7.29 17.93
CA LYS A 211 -8.30 -7.62 17.62
C LYS A 211 -8.30 -8.56 16.42
N LEU A 212 -7.97 -8.02 15.25
CA LEU A 212 -7.96 -8.74 13.99
C LEU A 212 -6.78 -9.70 13.90
N THR A 213 -7.02 -10.94 13.48
CA THR A 213 -6.00 -11.97 13.22
C THR A 213 -5.96 -12.41 11.77
N THR A 214 -7.12 -12.39 11.07
CA THR A 214 -7.23 -12.80 9.68
C THR A 214 -8.18 -11.89 8.95
N VAL A 215 -7.87 -11.59 7.70
CA VAL A 215 -8.77 -10.95 6.74
C VAL A 215 -8.77 -11.74 5.45
N ASN A 216 -9.99 -12.03 4.93
CA ASN A 216 -10.21 -12.51 3.58
C ASN A 216 -10.98 -11.43 2.83
N ALA A 217 -10.51 -11.06 1.62
CA ALA A 217 -11.09 -9.97 0.84
C ALA A 217 -11.61 -10.47 -0.50
N TRP A 218 -12.87 -10.17 -0.81
CA TRP A 218 -13.57 -10.56 -2.02
C TRP A 218 -13.95 -9.34 -2.86
N PRO A 219 -13.96 -9.40 -4.20
CA PRO A 219 -13.69 -10.58 -5.06
C PRO A 219 -12.21 -10.85 -5.31
N MET A 220 -11.27 -10.08 -4.70
CA MET A 220 -9.83 -10.17 -4.94
C MET A 220 -9.22 -11.52 -4.54
N ARG A 221 -9.90 -12.29 -3.69
CA ARG A 221 -9.42 -13.55 -3.11
C ARG A 221 -8.08 -13.40 -2.39
N GLN A 222 -7.89 -12.25 -1.73
CA GLN A 222 -6.71 -11.98 -0.93
C GLN A 222 -6.95 -12.46 0.50
N LYS A 223 -5.92 -13.08 1.07
CA LYS A 223 -5.94 -13.53 2.48
C LYS A 223 -4.69 -13.03 3.19
N GLN A 224 -4.87 -12.43 4.35
CA GLN A 224 -3.81 -12.15 5.28
C GLN A 224 -4.13 -12.85 6.62
N ALA A 225 -3.10 -13.41 7.25
CA ALA A 225 -3.21 -14.09 8.54
C ALA A 225 -2.11 -13.61 9.49
N LYS A 226 -2.20 -14.01 10.76
CA LYS A 226 -1.26 -13.62 11.84
C LYS A 226 -1.18 -12.09 12.04
N LEU A 227 -2.28 -11.38 11.71
CA LEU A 227 -2.39 -9.95 11.95
C LEU A 227 -2.44 -9.71 13.48
N LYS A 228 -1.85 -8.58 13.90
CA LYS A 228 -1.90 -8.10 15.30
C LYS A 228 -2.39 -6.66 15.31
N ARG A 229 -3.61 -6.44 14.83
CA ARG A 229 -4.15 -5.11 14.60
C ARG A 229 -5.48 -4.93 15.32
N ARG A 230 -5.72 -3.78 15.94
CA ARG A 230 -7.05 -3.37 16.41
C ARG A 230 -7.80 -2.73 15.27
N LEU A 231 -9.09 -3.02 15.19
CA LEU A 231 -10.00 -2.52 14.17
C LEU A 231 -11.32 -2.13 14.83
N LEU A 232 -11.87 -1.00 14.41
CA LEU A 232 -13.21 -0.57 14.76
C LEU A 232 -14.12 -0.86 13.56
N VAL A 233 -15.19 -1.62 13.80
CA VAL A 233 -16.20 -1.98 12.79
C VAL A 233 -17.52 -1.34 13.21
N SER A 234 -18.10 -0.57 12.31
CA SER A 234 -19.45 -0.03 12.49
C SER A 234 -20.48 -1.14 12.43
N VAL A 235 -21.44 -1.15 13.34
CA VAL A 235 -22.50 -2.16 13.40
C VAL A 235 -23.85 -1.48 13.22
N PRO A 236 -24.38 -1.40 11.98
CA PRO A 236 -25.68 -0.84 11.71
C PRO A 236 -26.81 -1.63 12.40
N VAL A 237 -27.94 -0.99 12.60
CA VAL A 237 -29.11 -1.60 13.25
C VAL A 237 -29.66 -2.82 12.49
N ASP A 238 -29.44 -2.88 11.19
CA ASP A 238 -29.85 -3.97 10.30
C ASP A 238 -28.80 -5.08 10.17
N ALA A 239 -27.64 -4.94 10.82
CA ALA A 239 -26.66 -6.00 10.87
C ALA A 239 -27.19 -7.21 11.66
N THR A 240 -26.98 -8.40 11.12
CA THR A 240 -27.30 -9.63 11.85
C THR A 240 -26.22 -9.93 12.86
N VAL A 241 -26.60 -10.15 14.13
CA VAL A 241 -25.69 -10.63 15.17
C VAL A 241 -26.19 -11.98 15.66
N GLN A 242 -25.30 -12.98 15.66
CA GLN A 242 -25.63 -14.34 16.05
C GLN A 242 -24.56 -14.96 16.92
N GLN A 243 -24.96 -15.90 17.77
CA GLN A 243 -24.05 -16.78 18.51
C GLN A 243 -23.95 -18.11 17.78
N VAL A 244 -22.72 -18.60 17.59
CA VAL A 244 -22.42 -19.82 16.83
C VAL A 244 -21.54 -20.76 17.64
N PRO A 245 -21.68 -22.12 17.49
CA PRO A 245 -20.77 -23.06 18.14
C PRO A 245 -19.35 -23.01 17.57
N ARG A 246 -19.21 -22.67 16.29
CA ARG A 246 -17.93 -22.46 15.59
C ARG A 246 -18.15 -21.56 14.37
N ILE A 247 -17.09 -20.92 13.88
CA ILE A 247 -17.14 -20.10 12.65
C ILE A 247 -17.69 -20.93 11.48
N GLY A 248 -18.64 -20.35 10.77
CA GLY A 248 -19.31 -20.96 9.59
C GLY A 248 -20.43 -21.94 9.94
N ALA A 249 -20.76 -22.15 11.22
CA ALA A 249 -21.95 -22.90 11.64
C ALA A 249 -23.20 -22.00 11.67
N PRO A 250 -24.41 -22.58 11.54
CA PRO A 250 -25.63 -21.86 11.83
C PRO A 250 -25.64 -21.32 13.26
N GLY A 251 -26.19 -20.13 13.46
CA GLY A 251 -26.25 -19.47 14.76
C GLY A 251 -27.66 -19.11 15.18
N THR A 252 -27.79 -18.74 16.45
CA THR A 252 -29.00 -18.16 17.03
C THR A 252 -28.84 -16.65 17.16
N PRO A 253 -29.85 -15.83 16.77
CA PRO A 253 -29.80 -14.38 16.96
C PRO A 253 -29.54 -14.00 18.42
N VAL A 254 -28.66 -13.03 18.63
CA VAL A 254 -28.36 -12.45 19.94
C VAL A 254 -28.16 -10.96 19.82
N ASP A 255 -28.20 -10.24 20.94
CA ASP A 255 -27.81 -8.83 20.98
C ASP A 255 -26.27 -8.71 21.02
N LEU A 256 -25.72 -7.68 20.35
CA LEU A 256 -24.28 -7.41 20.34
C LEU A 256 -23.72 -7.14 21.75
N SER A 257 -24.52 -6.59 22.67
CA SER A 257 -24.13 -6.36 24.06
C SER A 257 -23.77 -7.64 24.83
N THR A 258 -24.14 -8.81 24.30
CA THR A 258 -23.75 -10.12 24.87
C THR A 258 -22.29 -10.50 24.55
N ALA A 259 -21.62 -9.78 23.64
CA ALA A 259 -20.24 -10.02 23.26
C ALA A 259 -19.29 -9.76 24.43
N LYS A 260 -18.36 -10.68 24.65
CA LYS A 260 -17.40 -10.63 25.77
C LYS A 260 -15.97 -10.36 25.27
N PRO A 261 -15.19 -9.52 25.98
CA PRO A 261 -13.76 -9.37 25.66
C PRO A 261 -13.04 -10.72 25.60
N GLY A 262 -12.21 -10.92 24.56
CA GLY A 262 -11.51 -12.18 24.29
C GLY A 262 -12.32 -13.23 23.54
N GLN A 263 -13.64 -13.07 23.39
CA GLN A 263 -14.49 -13.99 22.63
C GLN A 263 -14.09 -13.99 21.16
N GLN A 264 -14.03 -15.17 20.53
CA GLN A 264 -13.79 -15.28 19.10
C GLN A 264 -14.96 -14.68 18.32
N VAL A 265 -14.64 -13.94 17.27
CA VAL A 265 -15.63 -13.28 16.42
C VAL A 265 -15.23 -13.40 14.95
N ASP A 266 -16.24 -13.59 14.12
CA ASP A 266 -16.19 -13.56 12.66
C ASP A 266 -17.16 -12.48 12.18
N VAL A 267 -16.65 -11.52 11.38
CA VAL A 267 -17.42 -10.38 10.91
C VAL A 267 -17.39 -10.34 9.38
N TRP A 268 -18.54 -10.44 8.75
CA TRP A 268 -18.70 -10.13 7.34
C TRP A 268 -19.13 -8.69 7.17
N THR A 269 -18.38 -7.95 6.36
CA THR A 269 -18.74 -6.55 6.07
C THR A 269 -19.83 -6.48 5.02
N ALA A 270 -20.62 -5.42 5.06
CA ALA A 270 -21.47 -5.04 3.94
C ALA A 270 -20.60 -4.74 2.70
N THR A 271 -21.17 -4.95 1.51
CA THR A 271 -20.51 -4.58 0.26
C THR A 271 -20.38 -3.07 0.14
N ALA A 272 -19.16 -2.58 -0.08
CA ALA A 272 -18.87 -1.16 -0.19
C ALA A 272 -17.87 -0.87 -1.32
N PRO A 273 -17.83 0.36 -1.87
CA PRO A 273 -16.84 0.73 -2.85
C PRO A 273 -15.46 0.91 -2.20
N THR A 274 -14.42 0.42 -2.87
CA THR A 274 -13.03 0.51 -2.39
C THR A 274 -12.56 1.96 -2.32
N THR A 275 -12.05 2.36 -1.16
CA THR A 275 -11.30 3.59 -0.93
C THR A 275 -9.98 3.26 -0.23
N LEU A 276 -9.01 4.15 -0.25
CA LEU A 276 -7.76 3.94 0.49
C LEU A 276 -8.00 3.83 2.01
N ARG A 277 -8.97 4.58 2.55
CA ARG A 277 -9.35 4.50 3.95
C ARG A 277 -9.94 3.14 4.31
N ALA A 278 -10.84 2.59 3.46
CA ALA A 278 -11.39 1.25 3.64
C ALA A 278 -10.31 0.17 3.54
N GLN A 279 -9.38 0.30 2.57
CA GLN A 279 -8.25 -0.62 2.44
C GLN A 279 -7.34 -0.61 3.67
N ARG A 280 -7.17 0.53 4.33
CA ARG A 280 -6.46 0.65 5.60
C ARG A 280 -7.28 0.13 6.78
N GLY A 281 -8.60 0.01 6.64
CA GLY A 281 -9.50 -0.23 7.76
C GLY A 281 -9.45 0.91 8.77
N ASP A 282 -9.51 2.16 8.28
CA ASP A 282 -9.63 3.33 9.14
C ASP A 282 -10.98 3.29 9.87
N ASP A 283 -11.06 3.93 11.02
CA ASP A 283 -12.25 3.93 11.86
C ASP A 283 -13.52 4.29 11.09
N ASN A 284 -14.57 3.51 11.32
CA ASN A 284 -15.90 3.63 10.69
C ASN A 284 -15.92 3.51 9.16
N MET A 285 -14.86 2.95 8.55
CA MET A 285 -14.82 2.69 7.11
C MET A 285 -15.31 1.30 6.72
N LEU A 286 -15.47 0.41 7.71
CA LEU A 286 -15.97 -0.95 7.52
C LEU A 286 -17.26 -1.10 8.32
N SER A 287 -18.33 -1.52 7.64
CA SER A 287 -19.64 -1.74 8.24
C SER A 287 -19.98 -3.22 8.23
N ALA A 288 -20.39 -3.77 9.36
CA ALA A 288 -20.79 -5.17 9.47
C ALA A 288 -22.15 -5.41 8.78
N SER A 289 -22.30 -6.56 8.12
CA SER A 289 -23.58 -7.12 7.74
C SER A 289 -23.95 -8.35 8.56
N LEU A 290 -22.93 -9.10 9.01
CA LEU A 290 -23.10 -10.28 9.87
C LEU A 290 -21.96 -10.35 10.87
N ILE A 291 -22.32 -10.57 12.14
CA ILE A 291 -21.38 -10.83 13.23
C ILE A 291 -21.70 -12.19 13.83
N SER A 292 -20.71 -13.08 13.88
CA SER A 292 -20.83 -14.39 14.51
C SER A 292 -19.93 -14.46 15.73
N LEU A 293 -20.53 -14.49 16.91
CA LEU A 293 -19.86 -14.62 18.19
C LEU A 293 -19.74 -16.12 18.53
N VAL A 294 -18.51 -16.63 18.64
CA VAL A 294 -18.31 -18.06 18.95
C VAL A 294 -18.56 -18.33 20.43
N VAL A 295 -19.34 -19.37 20.74
CA VAL A 295 -19.60 -19.80 22.13
C VAL A 295 -18.28 -20.13 22.82
N PRO A 296 -17.99 -19.59 24.03
CA PRO A 296 -16.81 -19.99 24.77
C PRO A 296 -16.84 -21.52 25.08
N GLY A 297 -15.78 -22.23 24.70
CA GLY A 297 -15.70 -23.69 24.92
C GLY A 297 -16.26 -24.57 23.80
N GLY A 298 -16.82 -24.01 22.72
CA GLY A 298 -17.13 -24.76 21.49
C GLY A 298 -15.84 -25.22 20.79
N ARG A 299 -15.55 -26.50 20.80
CA ARG A 299 -14.46 -27.13 20.01
C ARG A 299 -14.94 -27.52 18.63
#